data_a131d56d55bf5d23ee1dc186ea679e7e
#
_entry.id   a131d56d55bf5d23ee1dc186ea679e7e
#
_cell.length_a   1.000
_cell.length_b   1.000
_cell.length_c   1.000
_cell.angle_alpha   90.00
_cell.angle_beta   90.00
_cell.angle_gamma   90.00
#
_symmetry.space_group_name_H-M   'P 1'
#
loop_
_entity.id
_entity.type
_entity.pdbx_description
1 polymer ?
#
loop_
_entity_poly.entity_id
_entity_poly.type
_entity_poly.pdbx_seq_one_letter_code
_entity_poly.pdbx_strand_id
1 'polypeptide(L)'
;MATITLSMSEELADQLDEFADEHDYPGRSALIREAARVLFEETEEADLEGRDLVGVVTVLFQYETTNVEERLMDLRHEHESFVAANVHNHVGSRYCMELFVLEGRLDDISGFVGTVRAMKKTLRVSHSVIPVDEL
;
A
#
# COMPACT_ATOMS: atom_id res chain seq x y z
N MET A 1 24.75 -16.87 14.49
CA MET A 1 24.20 -16.61 13.15
C MET A 1 23.87 -17.94 12.48
N ALA A 2 22.68 -18.05 11.92
CA ALA A 2 22.29 -19.26 11.21
C ALA A 2 22.72 -19.19 9.74
N THR A 3 23.10 -20.32 9.18
CA THR A 3 23.38 -20.45 7.75
C THR A 3 22.30 -21.32 7.13
N ILE A 4 21.66 -20.83 6.08
CA ILE A 4 20.54 -21.51 5.40
C ILE A 4 20.91 -21.71 3.94
N THR A 5 20.65 -22.92 3.44
CA THR A 5 20.82 -23.25 2.03
C THR A 5 19.44 -23.32 1.38
N LEU A 6 19.28 -22.64 0.24
CA LEU A 6 18.03 -22.59 -0.49
C LEU A 6 18.20 -23.23 -1.87
N SER A 7 17.18 -23.99 -2.28
CA SER A 7 17.08 -24.52 -3.64
C SER A 7 16.01 -23.72 -4.40
N MET A 8 16.31 -23.34 -5.61
CA MET A 8 15.36 -22.61 -6.46
C MET A 8 15.69 -22.88 -7.93
N SER A 9 14.79 -22.49 -8.82
CA SER A 9 15.05 -22.61 -10.26
C SER A 9 16.17 -21.67 -10.69
N GLU A 10 16.86 -22.02 -11.77
CA GLU A 10 17.89 -21.15 -12.35
C GLU A 10 17.31 -19.82 -12.77
N GLU A 11 16.08 -19.82 -13.28
CA GLU A 11 15.37 -18.60 -13.68
C GLU A 11 15.20 -17.64 -12.51
N LEU A 12 14.75 -18.14 -11.36
CA LEU A 12 14.59 -17.31 -10.17
C LEU A 12 15.94 -16.82 -9.64
N ALA A 13 16.96 -17.68 -9.64
CA ALA A 13 18.31 -17.27 -9.23
C ALA A 13 18.86 -16.16 -10.10
N ASP A 14 18.65 -16.25 -11.41
CA ASP A 14 19.08 -15.21 -12.35
C ASP A 14 18.33 -13.89 -12.11
N GLN A 15 17.05 -13.97 -11.82
CA GLN A 15 16.26 -12.78 -11.46
C GLN A 15 16.78 -12.11 -10.17
N LEU A 16 17.16 -12.90 -9.19
CA LEU A 16 17.76 -12.39 -7.95
C LEU A 16 19.08 -11.66 -8.23
N ASP A 17 19.93 -12.25 -9.05
CA ASP A 17 21.23 -11.65 -9.38
C ASP A 17 21.06 -10.33 -10.14
N GLU A 18 20.17 -10.31 -11.11
CA GLU A 18 19.86 -9.12 -11.89
C GLU A 18 19.31 -7.99 -11.01
N PHE A 19 18.35 -8.32 -10.15
CA PHE A 19 17.77 -7.37 -9.22
C PHE A 19 18.82 -6.83 -8.23
N ALA A 20 19.67 -7.69 -7.70
CA ALA A 20 20.71 -7.29 -6.79
C ALA A 20 21.70 -6.30 -7.44
N ASP A 21 22.08 -6.57 -8.69
CA ASP A 21 22.97 -5.68 -9.44
C ASP A 21 22.31 -4.34 -9.74
N GLU A 22 21.07 -4.33 -10.16
CA GLU A 22 20.32 -3.11 -10.49
C GLU A 22 20.06 -2.21 -9.29
N HIS A 23 19.92 -2.79 -8.10
CA HIS A 23 19.56 -2.06 -6.89
C HIS A 23 20.68 -1.99 -5.83
N ASP A 24 21.91 -2.29 -6.24
CA ASP A 24 23.11 -2.15 -5.40
C ASP A 24 23.10 -3.01 -4.13
N TYR A 25 22.48 -4.17 -4.16
CA TYR A 25 22.60 -5.14 -3.08
C TYR A 25 23.97 -5.84 -3.18
N PRO A 26 24.66 -6.08 -2.04
CA PRO A 26 25.96 -6.73 -2.08
C PRO A 26 25.98 -8.20 -2.49
N GLY A 27 24.79 -8.83 -2.62
CA GLY A 27 24.66 -10.20 -3.09
C GLY A 27 23.31 -10.79 -2.78
N ARG A 28 23.16 -12.07 -3.11
CA ARG A 28 21.91 -12.83 -2.93
C ARG A 28 21.42 -12.85 -1.48
N SER A 29 22.34 -13.05 -0.54
CA SER A 29 21.99 -13.16 0.89
C SER A 29 21.35 -11.88 1.41
N ALA A 30 21.91 -10.72 1.06
CA ALA A 30 21.36 -9.43 1.46
C ALA A 30 20.00 -9.21 0.87
N LEU A 31 19.82 -9.53 -0.42
CA LEU A 31 18.53 -9.37 -1.10
C LEU A 31 17.46 -10.31 -0.49
N ILE A 32 17.79 -11.55 -0.21
CA ILE A 32 16.85 -12.52 0.36
C ILE A 32 16.45 -12.10 1.78
N ARG A 33 17.38 -11.62 2.60
CA ARG A 33 17.06 -11.11 3.94
C ARG A 33 16.09 -9.94 3.86
N GLU A 34 16.32 -9.01 2.93
CA GLU A 34 15.44 -7.86 2.73
C GLU A 34 14.05 -8.31 2.26
N ALA A 35 14.00 -9.22 1.30
CA ALA A 35 12.74 -9.76 0.79
C ALA A 35 11.91 -10.45 1.89
N ALA A 36 12.58 -11.23 2.75
CA ALA A 36 11.91 -11.88 3.87
C ALA A 36 11.34 -10.85 4.85
N ARG A 37 12.10 -9.82 5.16
CA ARG A 37 11.66 -8.74 6.06
C ARG A 37 10.45 -8.00 5.50
N VAL A 38 10.48 -7.65 4.21
CA VAL A 38 9.36 -6.98 3.54
C VAL A 38 8.11 -7.85 3.57
N LEU A 39 8.26 -9.15 3.28
CA LEU A 39 7.12 -10.07 3.30
C LEU A 39 6.53 -10.21 4.71
N PHE A 40 7.37 -10.28 5.74
CA PHE A 40 6.90 -10.35 7.11
C PHE A 40 6.14 -9.09 7.52
N GLU A 41 6.62 -7.92 7.13
CA GLU A 41 5.93 -6.65 7.38
C GLU A 41 4.55 -6.60 6.71
N GLU A 42 4.45 -7.11 5.49
CA GLU A 42 3.18 -7.15 4.76
C GLU A 42 2.17 -8.13 5.37
N THR A 43 2.63 -9.19 6.02
CA THR A 43 1.74 -10.20 6.60
C THR A 43 1.42 -9.97 8.08
N GLU A 44 1.97 -8.94 8.70
CA GLU A 44 1.68 -8.56 10.08
C GLU A 44 0.32 -7.91 10.29
N GLU A 45 -0.56 -7.90 9.29
CA GLU A 45 -1.91 -7.34 9.42
C GLU A 45 -2.68 -7.88 10.63
N ALA A 46 -2.46 -9.15 10.99
CA ALA A 46 -3.09 -9.75 12.18
C ALA A 46 -2.65 -9.09 13.48
N ASP A 47 -1.44 -8.52 13.53
CA ASP A 47 -0.91 -7.85 14.71
C ASP A 47 -1.34 -6.38 14.82
N LEU A 48 -2.02 -5.86 13.80
CA LEU A 48 -2.47 -4.46 13.75
C LEU A 48 -3.86 -4.26 14.38
N GLU A 49 -4.58 -5.34 14.62
CA GLU A 49 -5.92 -5.28 15.20
C GLU A 49 -5.88 -4.71 16.61
N GLY A 50 -6.75 -3.75 16.88
CA GLY A 50 -6.82 -3.09 18.19
C GLY A 50 -5.76 -2.02 18.44
N ARG A 51 -4.91 -1.74 17.45
CA ARG A 51 -3.85 -0.72 17.55
C ARG A 51 -4.27 0.59 16.88
N ASP A 52 -3.62 1.66 17.27
CA ASP A 52 -3.79 2.96 16.60
C ASP A 52 -2.90 3.00 15.36
N LEU A 53 -3.52 3.29 14.22
CA LEU A 53 -2.87 3.19 12.91
C LEU A 53 -3.00 4.49 12.13
N VAL A 54 -2.01 4.72 11.27
CA VAL A 54 -2.12 5.69 10.18
C VAL A 54 -2.10 4.89 8.88
N GLY A 55 -3.08 5.13 8.04
CA GLY A 55 -3.17 4.52 6.71
C GLY A 55 -3.04 5.57 5.62
N VAL A 56 -2.43 5.18 4.52
CA VAL A 56 -2.40 5.99 3.30
C VAL A 56 -3.07 5.19 2.20
N VAL A 57 -4.09 5.76 1.59
CA VAL A 57 -4.85 5.14 0.51
C VAL A 57 -4.70 5.99 -0.73
N THR A 58 -4.23 5.38 -1.82
CA THR A 58 -4.04 6.06 -3.09
C THR A 58 -5.00 5.49 -4.12
N VAL A 59 -5.75 6.35 -4.78
CA VAL A 59 -6.74 5.97 -5.79
C VAL A 59 -6.39 6.64 -7.11
N LEU A 60 -6.21 5.82 -8.15
CA LEU A 60 -5.96 6.31 -9.50
C LEU A 60 -7.21 6.11 -10.34
N PHE A 61 -7.65 7.16 -11.06
CA PHE A 61 -8.79 7.10 -11.95
C PHE A 61 -8.58 8.03 -13.14
N GLN A 62 -9.38 7.86 -14.19
CA GLN A 62 -9.26 8.70 -15.37
C GLN A 62 -9.85 10.08 -15.11
N TYR A 63 -9.18 11.10 -15.62
CA TYR A 63 -9.69 12.47 -15.66
C TYR A 63 -11.05 12.48 -16.39
N GLU A 64 -11.97 13.27 -15.92
CA GLU A 64 -13.35 13.36 -16.45
C GLU A 64 -14.24 12.14 -16.16
N THR A 65 -13.82 11.21 -15.32
CA THR A 65 -14.72 10.19 -14.81
C THR A 65 -15.58 10.82 -13.73
N THR A 66 -16.70 11.37 -14.13
CA THR A 66 -17.52 12.31 -13.36
C THR A 66 -18.00 11.80 -11.99
N ASN A 67 -18.12 10.50 -11.81
CA ASN A 67 -18.69 9.98 -10.58
C ASN A 67 -17.66 9.55 -9.53
N VAL A 68 -16.41 9.33 -9.92
CA VAL A 68 -15.40 8.83 -8.98
C VAL A 68 -14.99 9.89 -7.98
N GLU A 69 -14.65 11.09 -8.46
CA GLU A 69 -14.24 12.18 -7.59
C GLU A 69 -15.34 12.58 -6.60
N GLU A 70 -16.56 12.71 -7.07
CA GLU A 70 -17.73 13.03 -6.23
C GLU A 70 -17.95 11.95 -5.17
N ARG A 71 -17.89 10.68 -5.54
CA ARG A 71 -18.05 9.58 -4.59
C ARG A 71 -16.93 9.51 -3.58
N LEU A 72 -15.71 9.83 -3.98
CA LEU A 72 -14.57 9.90 -3.05
C LEU A 72 -14.76 11.02 -2.03
N MET A 73 -15.29 12.16 -2.46
CA MET A 73 -15.59 13.27 -1.55
C MET A 73 -16.75 12.93 -0.60
N ASP A 74 -17.78 12.25 -1.09
CA ASP A 74 -18.86 11.76 -0.25
C ASP A 74 -18.34 10.78 0.80
N LEU A 75 -17.47 9.87 0.40
CA LEU A 75 -16.85 8.91 1.30
C LEU A 75 -16.01 9.61 2.37
N ARG A 76 -15.28 10.66 1.99
CA ARG A 76 -14.53 11.48 2.94
C ARG A 76 -15.44 12.09 4.00
N HIS A 77 -16.57 12.62 3.58
CA HIS A 77 -17.54 13.22 4.51
C HIS A 77 -18.19 12.18 5.42
N GLU A 78 -18.52 11.01 4.88
CA GLU A 78 -19.08 9.93 5.67
C GLU A 78 -18.14 9.41 6.75
N HIS A 79 -16.84 9.52 6.51
CA HIS A 79 -15.79 9.02 7.41
C HIS A 79 -14.91 10.14 7.97
N GLU A 80 -15.51 11.29 8.19
CA GLU A 80 -14.83 12.49 8.68
C GLU A 80 -14.10 12.25 10.01
N SER A 81 -14.57 11.31 10.81
CA SER A 81 -13.97 11.02 12.11
C SER A 81 -12.56 10.43 12.03
N PHE A 82 -12.20 9.78 10.92
CA PHE A 82 -10.87 9.20 10.78
C PHE A 82 -10.11 9.61 9.51
N VAL A 83 -10.72 10.37 8.62
CA VAL A 83 -9.98 10.94 7.48
C VAL A 83 -9.29 12.23 7.93
N ALA A 84 -7.97 12.17 8.05
CA ALA A 84 -7.18 13.30 8.52
C ALA A 84 -6.89 14.31 7.42
N ALA A 85 -6.66 13.85 6.19
CA ALA A 85 -6.33 14.70 5.06
C ALA A 85 -6.59 13.99 3.75
N ASN A 86 -6.69 14.76 2.67
CA ASN A 86 -6.66 14.21 1.32
C ASN A 86 -5.96 15.19 0.39
N VAL A 87 -5.33 14.65 -0.64
CA VAL A 87 -4.64 15.41 -1.68
C VAL A 87 -5.14 14.94 -3.03
N HIS A 88 -5.54 15.88 -3.86
CA HIS A 88 -5.93 15.61 -5.24
C HIS A 88 -4.83 16.07 -6.18
N ASN A 89 -4.43 15.23 -7.11
CA ASN A 89 -3.36 15.53 -8.05
C ASN A 89 -3.69 15.01 -9.44
N HIS A 90 -3.39 15.81 -10.45
CA HIS A 90 -3.48 15.37 -11.84
C HIS A 90 -2.17 14.69 -12.24
N VAL A 91 -2.27 13.54 -12.86
CA VAL A 91 -1.12 12.77 -13.33
C VAL A 91 -1.15 12.74 -14.85
N GLY A 92 -0.32 13.57 -15.46
CA GLY A 92 -0.35 13.78 -16.90
C GLY A 92 -1.67 14.42 -17.33
N SER A 93 -2.10 14.13 -18.55
CA SER A 93 -3.33 14.70 -19.11
C SER A 93 -4.56 13.80 -18.97
N ARG A 94 -4.37 12.56 -18.50
CA ARG A 94 -5.44 11.55 -18.52
C ARG A 94 -5.91 11.08 -17.17
N TYR A 95 -5.09 11.23 -16.13
CA TYR A 95 -5.34 10.57 -14.85
C TYR A 95 -5.43 11.56 -13.72
N CYS A 96 -6.23 11.19 -12.72
CA CYS A 96 -6.28 11.84 -11.42
C CYS A 96 -5.86 10.85 -10.34
N MET A 97 -5.18 11.35 -9.33
CA MET A 97 -4.82 10.58 -8.17
C MET A 97 -5.37 11.28 -6.93
N GLU A 98 -6.11 10.54 -6.13
CA GLU A 98 -6.57 11.02 -4.83
C GLU A 98 -5.85 10.20 -3.76
N LEU A 99 -5.23 10.92 -2.83
CA LEU A 99 -4.53 10.30 -1.71
C LEU A 99 -5.23 10.68 -0.42
N PHE A 100 -5.56 9.69 0.40
CA PHE A 100 -6.18 9.91 1.71
C PHE A 100 -5.23 9.50 2.81
N VAL A 101 -5.15 10.32 3.85
CA VAL A 101 -4.46 9.96 5.09
C VAL A 101 -5.53 9.66 6.13
N LEU A 102 -5.50 8.44 6.66
CA LEU A 102 -6.49 7.96 7.62
C LEU A 102 -5.83 7.71 8.97
N GLU A 103 -6.48 8.13 10.03
CA GLU A 103 -6.05 7.84 11.40
C GLU A 103 -7.17 7.08 12.10
N GLY A 104 -6.92 5.84 12.49
CA GLY A 104 -7.95 5.02 13.12
C GLY A 104 -7.50 3.61 13.38
N ARG A 105 -8.47 2.73 13.52
CA ARG A 105 -8.26 1.31 13.75
C ARG A 105 -8.29 0.55 12.43
N LEU A 106 -7.83 -0.69 12.47
CA LEU A 106 -7.77 -1.53 11.28
C LEU A 106 -9.13 -1.65 10.58
N ASP A 107 -10.21 -1.82 11.35
CA ASP A 107 -11.56 -1.94 10.80
C ASP A 107 -11.98 -0.67 10.02
N ASP A 108 -11.66 0.50 10.55
CA ASP A 108 -11.96 1.77 9.89
C ASP A 108 -11.24 1.89 8.56
N ILE A 109 -9.95 1.59 8.57
CA ILE A 109 -9.10 1.69 7.39
C ILE A 109 -9.48 0.63 6.35
N SER A 110 -9.65 -0.61 6.77
CA SER A 110 -10.03 -1.72 5.89
C SER A 110 -11.40 -1.49 5.26
N GLY A 111 -12.35 -0.96 6.03
CA GLY A 111 -13.67 -0.62 5.52
C GLY A 111 -13.62 0.46 4.47
N PHE A 112 -12.84 1.51 4.70
CA PHE A 112 -12.63 2.58 3.74
C PHE A 112 -12.01 2.05 2.44
N VAL A 113 -10.93 1.29 2.55
CA VAL A 113 -10.24 0.69 1.39
C VAL A 113 -11.18 -0.23 0.61
N GLY A 114 -11.95 -1.06 1.31
CA GLY A 114 -12.92 -1.97 0.69
C GLY A 114 -13.98 -1.22 -0.10
N THR A 115 -14.50 -0.12 0.46
CA THR A 115 -15.49 0.71 -0.22
C THR A 115 -14.91 1.34 -1.49
N VAL A 116 -13.68 1.85 -1.42
CA VAL A 116 -13.00 2.44 -2.59
C VAL A 116 -12.75 1.38 -3.66
N ARG A 117 -12.27 0.20 -3.27
CA ARG A 117 -12.03 -0.91 -4.21
C ARG A 117 -13.29 -1.38 -4.91
N ALA A 118 -14.44 -1.30 -4.25
CA ALA A 118 -15.72 -1.68 -4.83
C ALA A 118 -16.28 -0.63 -5.80
N MET A 119 -15.73 0.57 -5.84
CA MET A 119 -16.16 1.60 -6.78
C MET A 119 -15.83 1.21 -8.21
N LYS A 120 -16.80 1.38 -9.09
CA LYS A 120 -16.59 1.20 -10.52
C LYS A 120 -15.75 2.34 -11.06
N LYS A 121 -14.93 2.06 -12.06
CA LYS A 121 -14.11 3.05 -12.78
C LYS A 121 -12.88 3.55 -12.03
N THR A 122 -12.55 2.99 -10.87
CA THR A 122 -11.20 3.17 -10.32
C THR A 122 -10.24 2.26 -11.09
N LEU A 123 -9.07 2.77 -11.43
CA LEU A 123 -8.07 2.01 -12.18
C LEU A 123 -7.15 1.24 -11.27
N ARG A 124 -6.75 1.84 -10.17
CA ARG A 124 -5.87 1.22 -9.20
C ARG A 124 -6.09 1.81 -7.82
N VAL A 125 -6.10 0.94 -6.82
CA VAL A 125 -6.19 1.33 -5.42
C VAL A 125 -5.05 0.65 -4.68
N SER A 126 -4.23 1.42 -4.00
CA SER A 126 -3.18 0.87 -3.15
C SER A 126 -3.28 1.49 -1.76
N HIS A 127 -2.80 0.77 -0.76
CA HIS A 127 -2.81 1.26 0.60
C HIS A 127 -1.61 0.73 1.39
N SER A 128 -1.24 1.47 2.41
CA SER A 128 -0.26 1.04 3.40
C SER A 128 -0.73 1.48 4.78
N VAL A 129 -0.33 0.75 5.80
CA VAL A 129 -0.75 0.98 7.18
C VAL A 129 0.48 0.94 8.08
N ILE A 130 0.58 1.91 8.98
CA ILE A 130 1.68 2.03 9.93
C ILE A 130 1.11 2.13 11.34
N PRO A 131 1.55 1.28 12.29
CA PRO A 131 1.15 1.44 13.69
C PRO A 131 1.86 2.64 14.32
N VAL A 132 1.15 3.42 15.09
CA VAL A 132 1.67 4.65 15.71
C VAL A 132 1.58 4.67 17.22
N ASP A 133 1.09 3.61 17.83
CA ASP A 133 0.94 3.50 19.27
C ASP A 133 2.24 3.09 20.01
N GLU A 134 3.25 2.65 19.27
CA GLU A 134 4.53 2.19 19.82
C GLU A 134 5.74 2.82 19.14
N LEU A 135 5.65 4.08 18.82
CA LEU A 135 6.77 4.81 18.21
C LEU A 135 7.84 5.17 19.23
#